data_31b935ae8e42bf96be71f4969a6fa7e0
#
_entry.id   31b935ae8e42bf96be71f4969a6fa7e0
#
_cell.length_a   1.000
_cell.length_b   1.000
_cell.length_c   1.000
_cell.angle_alpha   90.00
_cell.angle_beta   90.00
_cell.angle_gamma   90.00
#
_symmetry.space_group_name_H-M   'P 1'
#
loop_
_entity.id
_entity.type
_entity.pdbx_description
1 polymer ?
#
loop_
_entity_poly.entity_id
_entity_poly.type
_entity_poly.pdbx_seq_one_letter_code
_entity_poly.pdbx_strand_id
1 'polypeptide(L)'
;MHNKIKRVFTYESEVITVIPPAKMFKACILDGDNLIPKIVPRVFKSVEYIAGNGEPGSIKKVTFGEEGWSTRQRKFLYIYSVTEGDALMNKLEKITYEMKLEASPHGGSICKTTCKYYTIGDLELKEEGIKAGKEKAYGIFKAIEAYLLTNPNAY
;
A
#
# COMPACT_ATOMS: atom_id res chain seq x y z
N MET A 1 10.05 23.52 -17.38
CA MET A 1 9.29 22.40 -16.81
C MET A 1 8.00 22.86 -16.15
N HIS A 2 6.94 22.21 -16.45
CA HIS A 2 5.63 22.59 -15.97
C HIS A 2 5.17 21.73 -14.81
N ASN A 3 4.64 22.36 -13.79
CA ASN A 3 3.96 21.66 -12.73
C ASN A 3 2.58 21.22 -13.24
N LYS A 4 2.39 19.92 -13.45
CA LYS A 4 1.15 19.36 -13.95
C LYS A 4 0.11 19.18 -12.86
N ILE A 5 0.53 19.21 -11.59
CA ILE A 5 -0.35 18.98 -10.44
C ILE A 5 -1.24 20.19 -10.23
N LYS A 6 -2.56 20.01 -10.28
CA LYS A 6 -3.55 21.05 -10.06
C LYS A 6 -4.28 20.90 -8.74
N ARG A 7 -4.53 19.68 -8.32
CA ARG A 7 -5.24 19.39 -7.07
C ARG A 7 -4.64 18.21 -6.35
N VAL A 8 -4.78 18.22 -5.03
CA VAL A 8 -4.42 17.10 -4.17
C VAL A 8 -5.65 16.70 -3.38
N PHE A 9 -6.07 15.44 -3.53
CA PHE A 9 -7.17 14.87 -2.75
C PHE A 9 -6.59 13.93 -1.72
N THR A 10 -6.98 14.10 -0.46
CA THR A 10 -6.51 13.30 0.66
C THR A 10 -7.64 12.44 1.20
N TYR A 11 -7.38 11.16 1.35
CA TYR A 11 -8.33 10.19 1.92
C TYR A 11 -7.65 9.40 3.02
N GLU A 12 -8.38 9.19 4.10
CA GLU A 12 -7.89 8.45 5.25
C GLU A 12 -8.76 7.23 5.50
N SER A 13 -8.17 6.16 5.99
CA SER A 13 -8.88 4.96 6.40
C SER A 13 -8.19 4.28 7.57
N GLU A 14 -8.98 3.51 8.34
CA GLU A 14 -8.45 2.72 9.44
C GLU A 14 -8.98 1.30 9.33
N VAL A 15 -8.12 0.34 9.64
CA VAL A 15 -8.47 -1.07 9.74
C VAL A 15 -7.95 -1.61 11.05
N ILE A 16 -8.81 -2.30 11.79
CA ILE A 16 -8.45 -2.91 13.07
C ILE A 16 -8.18 -4.40 12.85
N THR A 17 -7.14 -4.90 13.48
CA THR A 17 -6.79 -6.32 13.45
C THR A 17 -6.40 -6.79 14.85
N VAL A 18 -6.56 -8.09 15.12
CA VAL A 18 -6.10 -8.72 16.36
C VAL A 18 -4.60 -9.01 16.35
N ILE A 19 -3.94 -8.84 15.20
CA ILE A 19 -2.52 -9.11 15.05
C ILE A 19 -1.71 -7.93 15.60
N PRO A 20 -0.66 -8.18 16.44
CA PRO A 20 0.18 -7.10 16.96
C PRO A 20 0.91 -6.30 15.87
N PRO A 21 1.22 -5.01 16.10
CA PRO A 21 1.82 -4.15 15.07
C PRO A 21 3.12 -4.69 14.47
N ALA A 22 4.04 -5.17 15.29
CA ALA A 22 5.32 -5.68 14.80
C ALA A 22 5.14 -6.86 13.85
N LYS A 23 4.25 -7.78 14.20
CA LYS A 23 3.97 -8.96 13.38
C LYS A 23 3.27 -8.60 12.09
N MET A 24 2.27 -7.72 12.17
CA MET A 24 1.54 -7.26 10.99
C MET A 24 2.45 -6.48 10.03
N PHE A 25 3.28 -5.61 10.56
CA PHE A 25 4.24 -4.84 9.77
C PHE A 25 5.25 -5.75 9.07
N LYS A 26 5.77 -6.75 9.78
CA LYS A 26 6.72 -7.71 9.22
C LYS A 26 6.09 -8.48 8.06
N ALA A 27 4.87 -8.97 8.24
CA ALA A 27 4.17 -9.73 7.21
C ALA A 27 3.77 -8.87 6.01
N CYS A 28 3.18 -7.68 6.25
CA CYS A 28 2.67 -6.81 5.18
C CYS A 28 3.77 -6.07 4.44
N ILE A 29 4.78 -5.60 5.14
CA ILE A 29 5.76 -4.67 4.61
C ILE A 29 7.12 -5.33 4.40
N LEU A 30 7.72 -5.85 5.48
CA LEU A 30 9.08 -6.38 5.38
C LEU A 30 9.16 -7.63 4.53
N ASP A 31 8.17 -8.51 4.62
CA ASP A 31 8.08 -9.73 3.83
C ASP A 31 6.91 -9.73 2.84
N GLY A 32 6.28 -8.57 2.64
CA GLY A 32 5.12 -8.44 1.77
C GLY A 32 5.38 -8.86 0.33
N ASP A 33 6.59 -8.58 -0.17
CA ASP A 33 6.96 -8.93 -1.55
C ASP A 33 6.96 -10.44 -1.79
N ASN A 34 7.16 -11.24 -0.74
CA ASN A 34 7.12 -12.70 -0.81
C ASN A 34 5.74 -13.23 -0.40
N LEU A 35 5.20 -12.71 0.69
CA LEU A 35 3.96 -13.22 1.26
C LEU A 35 2.73 -12.89 0.42
N ILE A 36 2.58 -11.63 -0.02
CA ILE A 36 1.39 -11.20 -0.74
C ILE A 36 1.16 -11.99 -2.04
N PRO A 37 2.18 -12.18 -2.89
CA PRO A 37 2.01 -13.02 -4.09
C PRO A 37 1.64 -14.46 -3.77
N LYS A 38 2.09 -14.97 -2.62
CA LYS A 38 1.80 -16.33 -2.18
C LYS A 38 0.33 -16.51 -1.78
N ILE A 39 -0.25 -15.54 -1.07
CA ILE A 39 -1.61 -15.66 -0.53
C ILE A 39 -2.69 -15.09 -1.45
N VAL A 40 -2.34 -14.15 -2.31
CA VAL A 40 -3.27 -13.55 -3.28
C VAL A 40 -2.67 -13.53 -4.70
N PRO A 41 -2.29 -14.70 -5.27
CA PRO A 41 -1.56 -14.75 -6.53
C PRO A 41 -2.34 -14.22 -7.74
N ARG A 42 -3.67 -14.18 -7.67
CA ARG A 42 -4.50 -13.63 -8.75
C ARG A 42 -4.41 -12.12 -8.83
N VAL A 43 -4.12 -11.46 -7.71
CA VAL A 43 -4.07 -10.01 -7.60
C VAL A 43 -2.64 -9.52 -7.71
N PHE A 44 -1.69 -10.26 -7.13
CA PHE A 44 -0.31 -9.85 -6.94
C PHE A 44 0.62 -10.94 -7.46
N LYS A 45 1.14 -10.79 -8.68
CA LYS A 45 1.91 -11.83 -9.36
C LYS A 45 3.37 -11.85 -8.97
N SER A 46 4.04 -10.71 -9.00
CA SER A 46 5.47 -10.64 -8.70
C SER A 46 5.91 -9.23 -8.34
N VAL A 47 7.07 -9.15 -7.72
CA VAL A 47 7.73 -7.90 -7.38
C VAL A 47 9.17 -7.96 -7.88
N GLU A 48 9.62 -6.90 -8.53
CA GLU A 48 10.98 -6.76 -9.03
C GLU A 48 11.54 -5.42 -8.57
N TYR A 49 12.73 -5.43 -7.97
CA TYR A 49 13.40 -4.19 -7.59
C TYR A 49 14.12 -3.60 -8.79
N ILE A 50 13.74 -2.39 -9.17
CA ILE A 50 14.40 -1.62 -10.24
C ILE A 50 15.63 -0.92 -9.66
N ALA A 51 15.55 -0.45 -8.41
CA ALA A 51 16.65 0.16 -7.70
C ALA A 51 16.52 -0.14 -6.22
N GLY A 52 17.64 -0.47 -5.56
CA GLY A 52 17.68 -0.83 -4.15
C GLY A 52 17.21 -2.25 -3.88
N ASN A 53 17.20 -2.64 -2.60
CA ASN A 53 16.86 -3.97 -2.13
C ASN A 53 15.79 -3.97 -1.04
N GLY A 54 14.97 -2.93 -0.98
CA GLY A 54 13.92 -2.82 0.02
C GLY A 54 14.16 -1.75 1.08
N GLU A 55 15.36 -1.18 1.14
CA GLU A 55 15.67 -0.06 2.00
C GLU A 55 14.94 1.22 1.55
N PRO A 56 14.84 2.24 2.40
CA PRO A 56 14.23 3.51 2.01
C PRO A 56 14.86 4.08 0.74
N GLY A 57 14.02 4.53 -0.19
CA GLY A 57 14.47 5.02 -1.49
C GLY A 57 14.46 3.97 -2.59
N SER A 58 14.15 2.71 -2.26
CA SER A 58 14.06 1.65 -3.25
C SER A 58 12.89 1.87 -4.20
N ILE A 59 13.03 1.39 -5.43
CA ILE A 59 11.98 1.43 -6.46
C ILE A 59 11.70 -0.01 -6.88
N LYS A 60 10.44 -0.39 -6.85
CA LYS A 60 10.04 -1.73 -7.26
C LYS A 60 8.90 -1.69 -8.29
N LYS A 61 8.87 -2.71 -9.13
CA LYS A 61 7.80 -2.94 -10.09
C LYS A 61 6.94 -4.07 -9.58
N VAL A 62 5.65 -3.80 -9.46
CA VAL A 62 4.67 -4.79 -9.04
C VAL A 62 3.90 -5.24 -10.27
N THR A 63 3.91 -6.55 -10.52
CA THR A 63 3.17 -7.12 -11.64
C THR A 63 1.79 -7.56 -11.20
N PHE A 64 0.87 -6.69 -11.21
CA PHE A 64 -0.56 -6.91 -11.38
C PHE A 64 -1.15 -5.69 -12.05
N GLY A 65 -0.56 -4.57 -11.85
CA GLY A 65 -0.82 -3.39 -12.64
C GLY A 65 0.50 -2.66 -12.69
N GLU A 66 1.30 -2.83 -13.66
CA GLU A 66 2.65 -2.30 -13.89
C GLU A 66 2.90 -0.90 -13.31
N GLU A 67 3.10 -0.81 -12.00
CA GLU A 67 3.24 0.43 -11.27
C GLU A 67 4.69 0.66 -10.84
N GLY A 68 5.17 1.88 -11.04
CA GLY A 68 6.44 2.30 -10.48
C GLY A 68 6.24 2.76 -9.04
N TRP A 69 7.06 2.27 -8.14
CA TRP A 69 6.92 2.53 -6.71
C TRP A 69 8.22 3.06 -6.13
N SER A 70 8.10 4.09 -5.30
CA SER A 70 9.16 4.58 -4.46
C SER A 70 8.75 4.38 -3.00
N THR A 71 9.61 3.76 -2.20
CA THR A 71 9.26 3.37 -0.84
C THR A 71 10.16 4.02 0.20
N ARG A 72 9.58 4.21 1.39
CA ARG A 72 10.29 4.67 2.57
C ARG A 72 9.74 3.94 3.78
N GLN A 73 10.61 3.29 4.54
CA GLN A 73 10.24 2.56 5.72
C GLN A 73 10.81 3.21 6.98
N ARG A 74 10.01 3.25 8.04
CA ARG A 74 10.43 3.79 9.32
C ARG A 74 9.57 3.17 10.43
N LYS A 75 10.11 2.30 11.28
CA LYS A 75 9.44 1.73 12.47
C LYS A 75 7.91 1.60 12.36
N PHE A 76 7.27 0.71 11.83
CA PHE A 76 5.82 0.57 11.61
C PHE A 76 5.17 1.68 10.78
N LEU A 77 5.98 2.51 10.14
CA LEU A 77 5.55 3.51 9.18
C LEU A 77 6.09 3.13 7.81
N TYR A 78 5.20 3.09 6.82
CA TYR A 78 5.56 2.77 5.45
C TYR A 78 4.98 3.83 4.52
N ILE A 79 5.85 4.48 3.77
CA ILE A 79 5.48 5.51 2.82
C ILE A 79 5.92 5.08 1.43
N TYR A 80 5.01 5.13 0.46
CA TYR A 80 5.36 4.82 -0.91
C TYR A 80 4.55 5.67 -1.87
N SER A 81 5.05 5.76 -3.12
CA SER A 81 4.40 6.51 -4.18
C SER A 81 4.26 5.66 -5.42
N VAL A 82 3.12 5.76 -6.07
CA VAL A 82 2.88 5.19 -7.38
C VAL A 82 3.08 6.30 -8.39
N THR A 83 4.08 6.15 -9.28
CA THR A 83 4.47 7.19 -10.24
C THR A 83 4.23 6.79 -11.68
N GLU A 84 3.94 5.52 -11.95
CA GLU A 84 3.65 5.00 -13.28
C GLU A 84 2.63 3.87 -13.17
N GLY A 85 1.92 3.64 -14.24
CA GLY A 85 1.06 2.48 -14.38
C GLY A 85 -0.43 2.80 -14.47
N ASP A 86 -1.21 1.73 -14.58
CA ASP A 86 -2.65 1.81 -14.82
C ASP A 86 -3.43 2.43 -13.67
N ALA A 87 -2.92 2.32 -12.44
CA ALA A 87 -3.55 2.92 -11.27
C ALA A 87 -3.70 4.43 -11.38
N LEU A 88 -2.84 5.09 -12.16
CA LEU A 88 -2.89 6.53 -12.39
C LEU A 88 -3.98 6.95 -13.38
N MET A 89 -4.50 6.02 -14.17
CA MET A 89 -5.63 6.23 -15.09
C MET A 89 -5.43 7.38 -16.07
N ASN A 90 -4.19 7.77 -16.36
CA ASN A 90 -3.84 8.94 -17.15
C ASN A 90 -4.45 10.25 -16.62
N LYS A 91 -4.90 10.27 -15.38
CA LYS A 91 -5.52 11.43 -14.72
C LYS A 91 -4.71 11.93 -13.53
N LEU A 92 -3.77 11.10 -13.07
CA LEU A 92 -2.97 11.38 -11.89
C LEU A 92 -1.50 11.45 -12.24
N GLU A 93 -0.83 12.42 -11.64
CA GLU A 93 0.63 12.52 -11.72
C GLU A 93 1.28 11.45 -10.84
N LYS A 94 0.71 11.25 -9.67
CA LYS A 94 1.15 10.24 -8.71
C LYS A 94 0.09 10.00 -7.65
N ILE A 95 0.25 8.91 -6.92
CA ILE A 95 -0.50 8.62 -5.70
C ILE A 95 0.53 8.36 -4.61
N THR A 96 0.39 8.99 -3.46
CA THR A 96 1.22 8.68 -2.30
C THR A 96 0.39 7.99 -1.24
N TYR A 97 1.00 6.99 -0.59
CA TYR A 97 0.39 6.22 0.48
C TYR A 97 1.26 6.28 1.71
N GLU A 98 0.64 6.53 2.85
CA GLU A 98 1.29 6.45 4.14
C GLU A 98 0.51 5.46 5.00
N MET A 99 1.16 4.38 5.38
CA MET A 99 0.57 3.35 6.24
C MET A 99 1.28 3.36 7.58
N LYS A 100 0.51 3.49 8.65
CA LYS A 100 1.03 3.48 10.02
C LYS A 100 0.31 2.41 10.82
N LEU A 101 1.07 1.55 11.48
CA LEU A 101 0.54 0.54 12.38
C LEU A 101 0.79 0.96 13.83
N GLU A 102 -0.27 1.04 14.59
CA GLU A 102 -0.22 1.40 16.00
C GLU A 102 -0.81 0.27 16.86
N ALA A 103 -0.33 0.18 18.10
CA ALA A 103 -0.90 -0.78 19.03
C ALA A 103 -2.33 -0.38 19.40
N SER A 104 -3.24 -1.36 19.39
CA SER A 104 -4.60 -1.17 19.87
C SER A 104 -4.64 -1.30 21.40
N PRO A 105 -5.46 -0.50 22.10
CA PRO A 105 -5.62 -0.64 23.56
C PRO A 105 -6.09 -2.03 24.01
N HIS A 106 -6.74 -2.78 23.13
CA HIS A 106 -7.26 -4.12 23.44
C HIS A 106 -6.40 -5.26 22.89
N GLY A 107 -5.13 -4.99 22.58
CA GLY A 107 -4.27 -5.92 21.86
C GLY A 107 -4.49 -5.82 20.36
N GLY A 108 -3.54 -6.30 19.57
CA GLY A 108 -3.60 -6.15 18.11
C GLY A 108 -3.17 -4.79 17.63
N SER A 109 -3.65 -4.39 16.45
CA SER A 109 -3.20 -3.17 15.77
C SER A 109 -4.33 -2.37 15.17
N ILE A 110 -4.05 -1.08 14.99
CA ILE A 110 -4.85 -0.19 14.14
C ILE A 110 -3.94 0.21 12.97
N CYS A 111 -4.38 -0.11 11.76
CA CYS A 111 -3.67 0.29 10.53
C CYS A 111 -4.32 1.55 10.00
N LYS A 112 -3.58 2.66 10.05
CA LYS A 112 -4.03 3.95 9.53
C LYS A 112 -3.37 4.19 8.19
N THR A 113 -4.18 4.44 7.16
CA THR A 113 -3.67 4.69 5.81
C THR A 113 -4.14 6.06 5.34
N THR A 114 -3.19 6.86 4.86
CA THR A 114 -3.47 8.16 4.23
C THR A 114 -3.05 8.07 2.78
N CYS A 115 -4.00 8.32 1.87
CA CYS A 115 -3.74 8.34 0.44
C CYS A 115 -3.88 9.76 -0.09
N LYS A 116 -2.91 10.20 -0.88
CA LYS A 116 -2.96 11.50 -1.56
C LYS A 116 -2.90 11.28 -3.05
N TYR A 117 -3.91 11.80 -3.73
CA TYR A 117 -4.04 11.70 -5.18
C TYR A 117 -3.71 13.07 -5.78
N TYR A 118 -2.67 13.10 -6.61
CA TYR A 118 -2.19 14.34 -7.25
C TYR A 118 -2.68 14.34 -8.69
N THR A 119 -3.67 15.19 -9.00
CA THR A 119 -4.30 15.20 -10.31
C THR A 119 -3.48 15.96 -11.34
N ILE A 120 -3.67 15.60 -12.61
CA ILE A 120 -3.16 16.35 -13.75
C ILE A 120 -4.27 17.30 -14.19
N GLY A 121 -4.01 18.60 -14.15
CA GLY A 121 -5.02 19.59 -14.50
C GLY A 121 -6.17 19.66 -13.51
N ASP A 122 -7.33 20.14 -13.96
CA ASP A 122 -8.51 20.35 -13.12
C ASP A 122 -9.46 19.15 -13.12
N LEU A 123 -8.91 17.96 -13.15
CA LEU A 123 -9.70 16.74 -13.17
C LEU A 123 -10.27 16.44 -11.78
N GLU A 124 -11.50 15.94 -11.76
CA GLU A 124 -12.11 15.45 -10.53
C GLU A 124 -11.95 13.93 -10.48
N LEU A 125 -11.64 13.43 -9.27
CA LEU A 125 -11.59 12.01 -9.03
C LEU A 125 -12.98 11.47 -8.76
N LYS A 126 -13.31 10.37 -9.42
CA LYS A 126 -14.57 9.67 -9.17
C LYS A 126 -14.43 8.87 -7.88
N GLU A 127 -15.37 9.05 -7.00
CA GLU A 127 -15.44 8.35 -5.72
C GLU A 127 -15.42 6.82 -5.89
N GLU A 128 -16.04 6.32 -6.95
CA GLU A 128 -16.10 4.89 -7.24
C GLU A 128 -14.72 4.26 -7.44
N GLY A 129 -13.81 4.94 -8.15
CA GLY A 129 -12.46 4.44 -8.36
C GLY A 129 -11.65 4.39 -7.08
N ILE A 130 -11.82 5.39 -6.22
CA ILE A 130 -11.17 5.45 -4.90
C ILE A 130 -11.68 4.33 -4.01
N LYS A 131 -12.99 4.12 -3.99
CA LYS A 131 -13.63 3.07 -3.21
C LYS A 131 -13.15 1.69 -3.64
N ALA A 132 -13.05 1.43 -4.94
CA ALA A 132 -12.54 0.16 -5.46
C ALA A 132 -11.11 -0.11 -5.01
N GLY A 133 -10.25 0.90 -5.03
CA GLY A 133 -8.87 0.80 -4.53
C GLY A 133 -8.81 0.49 -3.03
N LYS A 134 -9.65 1.13 -2.24
CA LYS A 134 -9.74 0.88 -0.80
C LYS A 134 -10.20 -0.54 -0.50
N GLU A 135 -11.21 -1.03 -1.21
CA GLU A 135 -11.73 -2.38 -1.05
C GLU A 135 -10.67 -3.44 -1.38
N LYS A 136 -9.90 -3.20 -2.43
CA LYS A 136 -8.81 -4.09 -2.83
C LYS A 136 -7.72 -4.14 -1.75
N ALA A 137 -7.31 -3.00 -1.24
CA ALA A 137 -6.31 -2.92 -0.18
C ALA A 137 -6.81 -3.58 1.10
N TYR A 138 -8.05 -3.36 1.46
CA TYR A 138 -8.70 -4.00 2.61
C TYR A 138 -8.71 -5.52 2.46
N GLY A 139 -9.05 -6.02 1.27
CA GLY A 139 -9.05 -7.45 0.97
C GLY A 139 -7.69 -8.10 1.15
N ILE A 140 -6.63 -7.43 0.68
CA ILE A 140 -5.25 -7.91 0.86
C ILE A 140 -4.88 -7.94 2.34
N PHE A 141 -5.20 -6.87 3.07
CA PHE A 141 -4.94 -6.79 4.51
C PHE A 141 -5.63 -7.93 5.28
N LYS A 142 -6.90 -8.19 4.98
CA LYS A 142 -7.67 -9.27 5.62
C LYS A 142 -7.16 -10.66 5.22
N ALA A 143 -6.64 -10.83 4.02
CA ALA A 143 -6.02 -12.09 3.60
C ALA A 143 -4.74 -12.36 4.41
N ILE A 144 -3.93 -11.33 4.65
CA ILE A 144 -2.74 -11.44 5.49
C ILE A 144 -3.12 -11.77 6.93
N GLU A 145 -4.14 -11.10 7.47
CA GLU A 145 -4.66 -11.38 8.82
C GLU A 145 -5.06 -12.84 8.94
N ALA A 146 -5.84 -13.36 7.99
CA ALA A 146 -6.28 -14.74 7.98
C ALA A 146 -5.10 -15.72 7.93
N TYR A 147 -4.12 -15.44 7.10
CA TYR A 147 -2.90 -16.25 7.02
C TYR A 147 -2.15 -16.29 8.35
N LEU A 148 -2.01 -15.16 9.02
CA LEU A 148 -1.30 -15.08 10.30
C LEU A 148 -2.05 -15.78 11.42
N LEU A 149 -3.39 -15.76 11.39
CA LEU A 149 -4.21 -16.47 12.36
C LEU A 149 -4.12 -17.99 12.21
N THR A 150 -3.97 -18.47 10.97
CA THR A 150 -3.83 -19.92 10.70
C THR A 150 -2.38 -20.38 10.77
N ASN A 151 -1.42 -19.47 10.76
CA ASN A 151 0.02 -19.75 10.84
C ASN A 151 0.68 -18.88 11.91
N PRO A 152 0.34 -19.08 13.20
CA PRO A 152 0.74 -18.18 14.27
C PRO A 152 2.26 -18.07 14.49
N ASN A 153 3.03 -19.04 14.00
CA ASN A 153 4.49 -19.04 14.14
C ASN A 153 5.22 -18.54 12.88
N ALA A 154 4.49 -18.04 11.88
CA ALA A 154 5.10 -17.62 10.61
C ALA A 154 5.99 -16.38 10.75
N TYR A 155 5.70 -15.50 11.68
CA TYR A 155 6.45 -14.24 11.88
C TYR A 155 6.65 -13.85 13.34
#